data_05a77f16c962581a97376e05de71f56e
#
_entry.id   05a77f16c962581a97376e05de71f56e
#
_cell.length_a   1.000
_cell.length_b   1.000
_cell.length_c   1.000
_cell.angle_alpha   90.00
_cell.angle_beta   90.00
_cell.angle_gamma   90.00
#
_symmetry.space_group_name_H-M   'P 1'
#
loop_
_entity.id
_entity.type
_entity.pdbx_description
1 polymer ?
#
loop_
_entity_poly.entity_id
_entity_poly.type
_entity_poly.pdbx_seq_one_letter_code
_entity_poly.pdbx_strand_id
1 'polypeptide(L)'
;MASTAVSELVFFIVTLLITASAVAVLSDQTFHLVDGMQTSSQKTSDMIQENFAIINDPTQIPYNGGYVFYIKNTGSVSFAFTNTSVSVLIDGNMVTGSYVQFETPGGTGVLYPGQVGEIVVNETLSGYNSITVSLSSGVSHQLEFEV
;
A
#
# COMPACT_ATOMS: atom_id res chain seq x y z
N MET A 1 13.67 -67.71 0.05
CA MET A 1 12.90 -67.03 -0.99
C MET A 1 11.77 -66.16 -0.41
N ALA A 2 11.03 -66.58 0.57
CA ALA A 2 9.96 -65.72 1.17
C ALA A 2 10.47 -64.48 1.89
N SER A 3 11.65 -64.54 2.54
CA SER A 3 12.21 -63.36 3.27
C SER A 3 12.70 -62.23 2.35
N THR A 4 13.18 -62.55 1.15
CA THR A 4 13.59 -61.56 0.15
C THR A 4 12.39 -60.82 -0.43
N ALA A 5 11.32 -61.55 -0.75
CA ALA A 5 10.07 -60.95 -1.27
C ALA A 5 9.42 -60.00 -0.24
N VAL A 6 9.47 -60.32 1.06
CA VAL A 6 8.96 -59.46 2.13
C VAL A 6 9.81 -58.22 2.27
N SER A 7 11.15 -58.32 2.21
CA SER A 7 12.05 -57.18 2.26
C SER A 7 11.85 -56.22 1.09
N GLU A 8 11.67 -56.75 -0.12
CA GLU A 8 11.39 -55.94 -1.32
C GLU A 8 10.04 -55.21 -1.22
N LEU A 9 9.02 -55.89 -0.67
CA LEU A 9 7.71 -55.25 -0.44
C LEU A 9 7.80 -54.11 0.59
N VAL A 10 8.51 -54.35 1.69
CA VAL A 10 8.70 -53.32 2.73
C VAL A 10 9.46 -52.12 2.16
N PHE A 11 10.54 -52.37 1.41
CA PHE A 11 11.31 -51.29 0.78
C PHE A 11 10.46 -50.52 -0.23
N PHE A 12 9.62 -51.17 -0.99
CA PHE A 12 8.70 -50.51 -1.92
C PHE A 12 7.69 -49.59 -1.19
N ILE A 13 7.08 -50.07 -0.10
CA ILE A 13 6.14 -49.31 0.69
C ILE A 13 6.84 -48.09 1.32
N VAL A 14 8.03 -48.25 1.87
CA VAL A 14 8.79 -47.16 2.48
C VAL A 14 9.16 -46.09 1.44
N THR A 15 9.64 -46.48 0.27
CA THR A 15 9.93 -45.55 -0.82
C THR A 15 8.69 -44.83 -1.30
N LEU A 16 7.56 -45.48 -1.39
CA LEU A 16 6.29 -44.89 -1.76
C LEU A 16 5.83 -43.82 -0.73
N LEU A 17 5.95 -44.12 0.56
CA LEU A 17 5.63 -43.18 1.65
C LEU A 17 6.53 -41.97 1.64
N ILE A 18 7.85 -42.17 1.47
CA ILE A 18 8.82 -41.04 1.41
C ILE A 18 8.51 -40.17 0.20
N THR A 19 8.27 -40.76 -0.96
CA THR A 19 7.95 -40.01 -2.18
C THR A 19 6.65 -39.23 -2.04
N ALA A 20 5.60 -39.84 -1.50
CA ALA A 20 4.32 -39.18 -1.27
C ALA A 20 4.46 -38.02 -0.30
N SER A 21 5.25 -38.17 0.77
CA SER A 21 5.51 -37.12 1.74
C SER A 21 6.30 -35.95 1.11
N ALA A 22 7.30 -36.24 0.29
CA ALA A 22 8.07 -35.21 -0.41
C ALA A 22 7.20 -34.43 -1.40
N VAL A 23 6.35 -35.10 -2.16
CA VAL A 23 5.40 -34.46 -3.09
C VAL A 23 4.41 -33.58 -2.34
N ALA A 24 3.88 -34.02 -1.20
CA ALA A 24 2.96 -33.22 -0.39
C ALA A 24 3.60 -31.92 0.10
N VAL A 25 4.83 -31.98 0.63
CA VAL A 25 5.56 -30.79 1.10
C VAL A 25 5.87 -29.83 -0.05
N LEU A 26 6.32 -30.34 -1.21
CA LEU A 26 6.60 -29.51 -2.38
C LEU A 26 5.35 -28.84 -2.92
N SER A 27 4.21 -29.53 -2.92
CA SER A 27 2.93 -28.98 -3.35
C SER A 27 2.50 -27.83 -2.43
N ASP A 28 2.60 -28.02 -1.11
CA ASP A 28 2.25 -26.99 -0.14
C ASP A 28 3.11 -25.72 -0.30
N GLN A 29 4.43 -25.88 -0.42
CA GLN A 29 5.33 -24.75 -0.68
C GLN A 29 5.04 -24.05 -2.01
N THR A 30 4.67 -24.80 -3.05
CA THR A 30 4.33 -24.22 -4.34
C THR A 30 3.07 -23.37 -4.25
N PHE A 31 2.05 -23.82 -3.52
CA PHE A 31 0.83 -23.03 -3.29
C PHE A 31 1.12 -21.73 -2.53
N HIS A 32 1.92 -21.78 -1.48
CA HIS A 32 2.34 -20.56 -0.75
C HIS A 32 3.12 -19.58 -1.63
N LEU A 33 3.96 -20.09 -2.52
CA LEU A 33 4.76 -19.26 -3.43
C LEU A 33 3.88 -18.60 -4.49
N VAL A 34 2.91 -19.31 -5.05
CA VAL A 34 1.93 -18.79 -6.01
C VAL A 34 1.07 -17.70 -5.35
N ASP A 35 0.58 -17.94 -4.14
CA ASP A 35 -0.25 -16.98 -3.39
C ASP A 35 0.54 -15.70 -3.07
N GLY A 36 1.79 -15.83 -2.65
CA GLY A 36 2.70 -14.70 -2.44
C GLY A 36 2.98 -13.91 -3.73
N MET A 37 3.18 -14.59 -4.85
CA MET A 37 3.38 -13.95 -6.16
C MET A 37 2.11 -13.21 -6.62
N GLN A 38 0.94 -13.78 -6.42
CA GLN A 38 -0.34 -13.18 -6.78
C GLN A 38 -0.58 -11.90 -5.98
N THR A 39 -0.35 -11.93 -4.66
CA THR A 39 -0.47 -10.76 -3.79
C THR A 39 0.53 -9.66 -4.18
N SER A 40 1.76 -10.02 -4.49
CA SER A 40 2.79 -9.07 -4.94
C SER A 40 2.45 -8.44 -6.29
N SER A 41 1.94 -9.23 -7.23
CA SER A 41 1.51 -8.76 -8.55
C SER A 41 0.32 -7.79 -8.44
N GLN A 42 -0.64 -8.09 -7.56
CA GLN A 42 -1.78 -7.21 -7.31
C GLN A 42 -1.31 -5.84 -6.79
N LYS A 43 -0.48 -5.83 -5.74
CA LYS A 43 0.09 -4.59 -5.18
C LYS A 43 0.86 -3.78 -6.23
N THR A 44 1.66 -4.44 -7.05
CA THR A 44 2.40 -3.78 -8.14
C THR A 44 1.45 -3.18 -9.17
N SER A 45 0.38 -3.88 -9.51
CA SER A 45 -0.66 -3.36 -10.43
C SER A 45 -1.35 -2.12 -9.85
N ASP A 46 -1.70 -2.16 -8.56
CA ASP A 46 -2.33 -1.03 -7.86
C ASP A 46 -1.39 0.18 -7.84
N MET A 47 -0.11 -0.01 -7.54
CA MET A 47 0.91 1.06 -7.55
C MET A 47 1.11 1.68 -8.95
N ILE A 48 0.94 0.92 -10.01
CA ILE A 48 1.07 1.44 -11.38
C ILE A 48 -0.18 2.24 -11.80
N GLN A 49 -1.35 1.85 -11.33
CA GLN A 49 -2.63 2.46 -11.69
C GLN A 49 -3.01 3.62 -10.78
N GLU A 50 -2.68 3.55 -9.49
CA GLU A 50 -2.86 4.63 -8.54
C GLU A 50 -1.68 5.59 -8.63
N ASN A 51 -1.96 6.86 -8.82
CA ASN A 51 -0.95 7.92 -8.76
C ASN A 51 -1.62 9.24 -8.40
N PHE A 52 -0.86 10.12 -7.78
CA PHE A 52 -1.34 11.45 -7.43
C PHE A 52 -0.22 12.48 -7.53
N ALA A 53 -0.56 13.73 -7.47
CA ALA A 53 0.39 14.82 -7.36
C ALA A 53 -0.08 15.83 -6.30
N ILE A 54 0.84 16.38 -5.55
CA ILE A 54 0.62 17.55 -4.68
C ILE A 54 0.79 18.78 -5.56
N ILE A 55 -0.28 19.56 -5.74
CA ILE A 55 -0.32 20.65 -6.73
C ILE A 55 -0.23 22.05 -6.11
N ASN A 56 0.17 22.15 -4.86
CA ASN A 56 0.41 23.41 -4.17
C ASN A 56 1.64 24.15 -4.73
N ASP A 57 1.57 25.48 -4.68
CA ASP A 57 2.77 26.30 -4.79
C ASP A 57 3.58 26.18 -3.48
N PRO A 58 4.85 25.75 -3.53
CA PRO A 58 5.67 25.57 -2.33
C PRO A 58 5.91 26.85 -1.52
N THR A 59 5.76 28.01 -2.14
CA THR A 59 6.00 29.32 -1.52
C THR A 59 4.74 29.99 -0.98
N GLN A 60 3.56 29.41 -1.27
CA GLN A 60 2.26 29.97 -0.89
C GLN A 60 1.28 28.86 -0.53
N ILE A 61 1.46 28.24 0.63
CA ILE A 61 0.50 27.24 1.13
C ILE A 61 -0.73 27.97 1.67
N PRO A 62 -1.95 27.69 1.14
CA PRO A 62 -3.17 28.29 1.63
C PRO A 62 -3.44 27.92 3.09
N TYR A 63 -3.94 28.88 3.88
CA TYR A 63 -4.33 28.66 5.25
C TYR A 63 -5.81 29.02 5.45
N ASN A 64 -6.59 28.04 5.89
CA ASN A 64 -8.01 28.20 6.21
C ASN A 64 -8.35 27.42 7.49
N GLY A 65 -7.90 27.93 8.64
CA GLY A 65 -7.99 27.20 9.91
C GLY A 65 -7.02 26.03 10.04
N GLY A 66 -6.21 25.77 9.02
CA GLY A 66 -5.16 24.81 8.87
C GLY A 66 -4.46 25.00 7.52
N TYR A 67 -3.30 24.41 7.31
CA TYR A 67 -2.59 24.45 6.04
C TYR A 67 -3.27 23.48 5.06
N VAL A 68 -3.62 23.99 3.87
CA VAL A 68 -4.39 23.25 2.87
C VAL A 68 -3.47 22.72 1.76
N PHE A 69 -3.44 21.41 1.59
CA PHE A 69 -2.70 20.76 0.52
C PHE A 69 -3.67 20.13 -0.49
N TYR A 70 -3.48 20.46 -1.76
CA TYR A 70 -4.29 19.97 -2.86
C TYR A 70 -3.67 18.74 -3.47
N ILE A 71 -4.41 17.65 -3.47
CA ILE A 71 -3.99 16.34 -4.00
C ILE A 71 -4.81 16.03 -5.23
N LYS A 72 -4.15 15.99 -6.38
CA LYS A 72 -4.79 15.61 -7.65
C LYS A 72 -4.55 14.15 -7.94
N ASN A 73 -5.61 13.39 -8.18
CA ASN A 73 -5.49 12.03 -8.72
C ASN A 73 -5.03 12.11 -10.18
N THR A 74 -3.79 11.67 -10.44
CA THR A 74 -3.17 11.60 -11.77
C THR A 74 -3.13 10.18 -12.31
N GLY A 75 -3.61 9.22 -11.52
CA GLY A 75 -3.72 7.81 -11.90
C GLY A 75 -4.92 7.51 -12.80
N SER A 76 -5.06 6.26 -13.17
CA SER A 76 -6.15 5.75 -14.01
C SER A 76 -7.32 5.17 -13.22
N VAL A 77 -7.14 4.94 -11.92
CA VAL A 77 -8.16 4.41 -11.00
C VAL A 77 -8.44 5.38 -9.86
N SER A 78 -9.61 5.22 -9.25
CA SER A 78 -9.96 5.96 -8.03
C SER A 78 -9.36 5.27 -6.80
N PHE A 79 -9.04 6.06 -5.79
CA PHE A 79 -8.58 5.56 -4.50
C PHE A 79 -9.34 6.20 -3.35
N ALA A 80 -9.38 5.50 -2.21
CA ALA A 80 -9.98 6.04 -1.00
C ALA A 80 -9.10 7.18 -0.44
N PHE A 81 -9.73 8.32 -0.17
CA PHE A 81 -9.08 9.54 0.31
C PHE A 81 -9.57 9.86 1.72
N THR A 82 -9.12 9.05 2.67
CA THR A 82 -9.54 9.09 4.07
C THR A 82 -8.34 8.90 5.00
N ASN A 83 -8.50 9.22 6.26
CA ASN A 83 -7.47 9.05 7.29
C ASN A 83 -7.02 7.60 7.53
N THR A 84 -7.74 6.61 7.00
CA THR A 84 -7.38 5.19 7.08
C THR A 84 -6.62 4.70 5.86
N SER A 85 -6.72 5.39 4.73
CA SER A 85 -6.16 4.99 3.44
C SER A 85 -5.00 5.87 2.99
N VAL A 86 -4.92 7.08 3.53
CA VAL A 86 -3.86 8.05 3.23
C VAL A 86 -3.13 8.41 4.51
N SER A 87 -1.81 8.29 4.50
CA SER A 87 -0.94 8.73 5.58
C SER A 87 -0.28 10.06 5.23
N VAL A 88 -0.27 10.97 6.19
CA VAL A 88 0.33 12.30 6.06
C VAL A 88 1.43 12.44 7.10
N LEU A 89 2.63 12.83 6.67
CA LEU A 89 3.75 13.13 7.53
C LEU A 89 4.18 14.58 7.31
N ILE A 90 4.43 15.30 8.38
CA ILE A 90 5.08 16.61 8.36
C ILE A 90 6.45 16.47 9.02
N ASP A 91 7.51 16.81 8.30
CA ASP A 91 8.91 16.66 8.73
C ASP A 91 9.24 15.25 9.29
N GLY A 92 8.63 14.23 8.66
CA GLY A 92 8.79 12.84 9.06
C GLY A 92 7.93 12.39 10.24
N ASN A 93 7.15 13.30 10.85
CA ASN A 93 6.22 12.97 11.93
C ASN A 93 4.82 12.72 11.37
N MET A 94 4.19 11.62 11.78
CA MET A 94 2.86 11.27 11.31
C MET A 94 1.79 12.16 11.94
N VAL A 95 0.99 12.82 11.10
CA VAL A 95 -0.16 13.63 11.52
C VAL A 95 -1.40 12.76 11.56
N THR A 96 -2.07 12.70 12.71
CA THR A 96 -3.21 11.80 12.93
C THR A 96 -4.37 12.49 13.68
N GLY A 97 -5.52 11.84 13.66
CA GLY A 97 -6.70 12.27 14.43
C GLY A 97 -7.29 13.58 13.94
N SER A 98 -7.52 14.51 14.86
CA SER A 98 -8.12 15.83 14.55
C SER A 98 -7.16 16.82 13.91
N TYR A 99 -5.87 16.51 13.84
CA TYR A 99 -4.86 17.37 13.23
C TYR A 99 -4.80 17.25 11.71
N VAL A 100 -5.46 16.25 11.12
CA VAL A 100 -5.57 16.09 9.67
C VAL A 100 -7.01 15.81 9.28
N GLN A 101 -7.49 16.51 8.25
CA GLN A 101 -8.82 16.33 7.68
C GLN A 101 -8.69 16.13 6.17
N PHE A 102 -9.57 15.30 5.62
CA PHE A 102 -9.58 14.95 4.20
C PHE A 102 -10.92 15.37 3.61
N GLU A 103 -10.87 16.17 2.57
CA GLU A 103 -12.06 16.62 1.85
C GLU A 103 -11.98 16.19 0.39
N THR A 104 -13.09 15.65 -0.12
CA THR A 104 -13.22 15.23 -1.51
C THR A 104 -14.41 15.93 -2.16
N PRO A 105 -14.40 16.16 -3.47
CA PRO A 105 -15.54 16.67 -4.19
C PRO A 105 -16.79 15.82 -3.90
N GLY A 106 -17.83 16.45 -3.34
CA GLY A 106 -19.06 15.78 -2.96
C GLY A 106 -19.01 14.96 -1.67
N GLY A 107 -17.91 15.01 -0.89
CA GLY A 107 -17.82 14.35 0.43
C GLY A 107 -17.84 12.82 0.38
N THR A 108 -17.46 12.22 -0.75
CA THR A 108 -17.56 10.76 -0.97
C THR A 108 -16.46 9.96 -0.27
N GLY A 109 -15.38 10.60 0.15
CA GLY A 109 -14.18 9.94 0.68
C GLY A 109 -13.41 9.14 -0.37
N VAL A 110 -13.71 9.35 -1.66
CA VAL A 110 -13.03 8.71 -2.80
C VAL A 110 -12.60 9.79 -3.78
N LEU A 111 -11.37 9.68 -4.29
CA LEU A 111 -10.82 10.61 -5.27
C LEU A 111 -10.72 9.92 -6.63
N TYR A 112 -11.59 10.32 -7.56
CA TYR A 112 -11.63 9.78 -8.91
C TYR A 112 -10.52 10.37 -9.80
N PRO A 113 -10.13 9.69 -10.91
CA PRO A 113 -9.14 10.20 -11.84
C PRO A 113 -9.41 11.63 -12.28
N GLY A 114 -8.40 12.48 -12.18
CA GLY A 114 -8.47 13.91 -12.53
C GLY A 114 -9.07 14.82 -11.46
N GLN A 115 -9.70 14.28 -10.42
CA GLN A 115 -10.24 15.08 -9.31
C GLN A 115 -9.13 15.58 -8.38
N VAL A 116 -9.46 16.66 -7.68
CA VAL A 116 -8.61 17.25 -6.63
C VAL A 116 -9.33 17.10 -5.30
N GLY A 117 -8.63 16.55 -4.31
CA GLY A 117 -9.03 16.53 -2.91
C GLY A 117 -8.16 17.47 -2.08
N GLU A 118 -8.61 17.77 -0.88
CA GLU A 118 -7.91 18.66 0.04
C GLU A 118 -7.51 17.90 1.30
N ILE A 119 -6.26 18.12 1.73
CA ILE A 119 -5.76 17.70 3.04
C ILE A 119 -5.57 18.97 3.85
N VAL A 120 -6.29 19.10 4.94
CA VAL A 120 -6.15 20.21 5.86
C VAL A 120 -5.34 19.74 7.07
N VAL A 121 -4.18 20.34 7.28
CA VAL A 121 -3.27 20.05 8.39
C VAL A 121 -3.36 21.14 9.42
N ASN A 122 -3.81 20.80 10.62
CA ASN A 122 -4.04 21.73 11.73
C ASN A 122 -2.89 21.63 12.75
N GLU A 123 -1.66 21.94 12.29
CA GLU A 123 -0.46 22.02 13.11
C GLU A 123 0.15 23.44 13.04
N THR A 124 0.96 23.77 14.04
CA THR A 124 1.71 25.03 14.02
C THR A 124 3.04 24.81 13.31
N LEU A 125 3.14 25.31 12.09
CA LEU A 125 4.33 25.20 11.26
C LEU A 125 5.03 26.56 11.16
N SER A 126 6.32 26.55 10.90
CA SER A 126 7.11 27.78 10.69
C SER A 126 8.36 27.50 9.87
N GLY A 127 8.67 28.40 8.92
CA GLY A 127 9.84 28.29 8.05
C GLY A 127 9.72 27.14 7.05
N TYR A 128 10.83 26.44 6.79
CA TYR A 128 10.88 25.36 5.83
C TYR A 128 10.39 24.06 6.45
N ASN A 129 9.45 23.41 5.80
CA ASN A 129 8.85 22.16 6.24
C ASN A 129 8.70 21.22 5.03
N SER A 130 8.45 19.95 5.28
CA SER A 130 8.13 18.95 4.25
C SER A 130 6.85 18.19 4.56
N ILE A 131 5.98 18.05 3.58
CA ILE A 131 4.84 17.15 3.68
C ILE A 131 5.11 15.91 2.81
N THR A 132 4.90 14.73 3.38
CA THR A 132 4.91 13.46 2.67
C THR A 132 3.51 12.86 2.76
N VAL A 133 2.93 12.58 1.61
CA VAL A 133 1.63 11.91 1.49
C VAL A 133 1.86 10.53 0.90
N SER A 134 1.29 9.49 1.52
CA SER A 134 1.43 8.11 1.10
C SER A 134 0.08 7.42 1.05
N LEU A 135 -0.21 6.72 -0.04
CA LEU A 135 -1.40 5.87 -0.19
C LEU A 135 -1.15 4.47 0.39
N SER A 136 -2.22 3.76 0.70
CA SER A 136 -2.17 2.36 1.16
C SER A 136 -1.55 1.39 0.15
N SER A 137 -1.57 1.72 -1.15
CA SER A 137 -0.86 1.00 -2.21
C SER A 137 0.65 1.10 -2.12
N GLY A 138 1.19 2.10 -1.39
CA GLY A 138 2.61 2.39 -1.26
C GLY A 138 3.11 3.54 -2.14
N VAL A 139 2.25 4.12 -2.98
CA VAL A 139 2.59 5.34 -3.73
C VAL A 139 2.76 6.50 -2.76
N SER A 140 3.86 7.23 -2.86
CA SER A 140 4.21 8.31 -1.95
C SER A 140 4.82 9.48 -2.72
N HIS A 141 4.41 10.69 -2.36
CA HIS A 141 4.98 11.94 -2.87
C HIS A 141 5.28 12.90 -1.73
N GLN A 142 6.36 13.67 -1.90
CA GLN A 142 6.82 14.67 -0.96
C GLN A 142 6.82 16.05 -1.62
N LEU A 143 6.48 17.07 -0.84
CA LEU A 143 6.60 18.48 -1.20
C LEU A 143 7.34 19.19 -0.06
N GLU A 144 8.42 19.89 -0.41
CA GLU A 144 9.06 20.86 0.49
C GLU A 144 8.39 22.22 0.31
N PHE A 145 8.09 22.90 1.39
CA PHE A 145 7.35 24.17 1.35
C PHE A 145 7.78 25.11 2.48
N GLU A 146 7.46 26.37 2.34
CA GLU A 146 7.74 27.43 3.33
C GLU A 146 6.42 28.07 3.81
N VAL A 147 6.32 28.32 5.12
CA VAL A 147 5.19 29.01 5.77
C VAL A 147 5.66 30.06 6.77
#